data_08885dd037b42ba2e335a0e01b133735
#
_entry.id   08885dd037b42ba2e335a0e01b133735
#
_cell.length_a   1.000
_cell.length_b   1.000
_cell.length_c   1.000
_cell.angle_alpha   90.00
_cell.angle_beta   90.00
_cell.angle_gamma   90.00
#
_symmetry.space_group_name_H-M   'P 1'
#
loop_
_entity.id
_entity.type
_entity.pdbx_description
1 polymer ?
#
loop_
_entity_poly.entity_id
_entity_poly.type
_entity_poly.pdbx_seq_one_letter_code
_entity_poly.pdbx_strand_id
1 'polypeptide(L)' 'MEIHPSARKHGIADEDIEHATEHAMAIEGQDDDTRLYLGPSRRADLLEVVTIVRDGGSELAIHAMRMRTKYQRLLPGG' A
#
# COMPACT_ATOMS: atom_id res chain seq x y z
N MET A 1 -10.34 -0.94 6.19
CA MET A 1 -8.99 -0.39 6.46
C MET A 1 -9.12 1.05 6.93
N GLU A 2 -8.39 1.39 7.94
CA GLU A 2 -8.31 2.76 8.43
C GLU A 2 -7.13 3.47 7.77
N ILE A 3 -7.24 4.76 7.49
CA ILE A 3 -6.18 5.52 6.80
C ILE A 3 -5.73 6.65 7.70
N HIS A 4 -4.46 6.59 8.11
CA HIS A 4 -3.85 7.63 8.92
C HIS A 4 -3.55 8.86 8.06
N PRO A 5 -3.64 10.08 8.62
CA PRO A 5 -3.29 11.29 7.84
C PRO A 5 -1.93 11.25 7.16
N SER A 6 -0.94 10.55 7.74
CA SER A 6 0.39 10.41 7.11
C SER A 6 0.32 9.73 5.74
N ALA A 7 -0.67 8.86 5.51
CA ALA A 7 -0.84 8.21 4.22
C ALA A 7 -1.40 9.16 3.15
N ARG A 8 -1.90 10.32 3.55
CA ARG A 8 -2.45 11.31 2.63
C ARG A 8 -1.42 12.37 2.21
N LYS A 9 -0.21 12.26 2.73
CA LYS A 9 0.85 13.26 2.51
C LYS A 9 1.17 13.49 1.04
N HIS A 10 1.10 12.44 0.23
CA HIS A 10 1.45 12.48 -1.19
C HIS A 10 0.24 12.68 -2.11
N GLY A 11 -0.92 13.01 -1.54
CA GLY A 11 -2.11 13.35 -2.32
C GLY A 11 -2.84 12.17 -2.94
N ILE A 12 -2.57 10.95 -2.50
CA ILE A 12 -3.30 9.77 -2.99
C ILE A 12 -4.67 9.72 -2.31
N ALA A 13 -5.73 9.59 -3.12
CA ALA A 13 -7.09 9.50 -2.58
C ALA A 13 -7.28 8.21 -1.78
N ASP A 14 -8.09 8.29 -0.72
CA ASP A 14 -8.37 7.13 0.14
C ASP A 14 -8.88 5.95 -0.67
N GLU A 15 -9.76 6.19 -1.63
CA GLU A 15 -10.32 5.14 -2.49
C GLU A 15 -9.25 4.46 -3.33
N ASP A 16 -8.21 5.18 -3.73
CA ASP A 16 -7.10 4.60 -4.48
C ASP A 16 -6.19 3.78 -3.57
N ILE A 17 -6.01 4.22 -2.33
CA ILE A 17 -5.25 3.44 -1.33
C ILE A 17 -5.95 2.11 -1.09
N GLU A 18 -7.26 2.14 -0.89
CA GLU A 18 -8.05 0.92 -0.68
C GLU A 18 -8.02 0.01 -1.90
N HIS A 19 -8.18 0.58 -3.09
CA HIS A 19 -8.12 -0.18 -4.33
C HIS A 19 -6.78 -0.88 -4.50
N ALA A 20 -5.69 -0.17 -4.23
CA ALA A 20 -4.35 -0.72 -4.36
C ALA A 20 -4.13 -1.91 -3.42
N THR A 21 -4.63 -1.85 -2.19
CA THR A 21 -4.48 -2.96 -1.24
C THR A 21 -5.39 -4.14 -1.59
N GLU A 22 -6.60 -3.88 -2.06
CA GLU A 22 -7.54 -4.93 -2.47
C GLU A 22 -7.09 -5.67 -3.72
N HIS A 23 -6.39 -4.98 -4.62
CA HIS A 23 -5.92 -5.54 -5.89
C HIS A 23 -4.40 -5.65 -5.94
N ALA A 24 -3.77 -5.80 -4.79
CA ALA A 24 -2.31 -5.83 -4.71
C ALA A 24 -1.72 -6.95 -5.57
N MET A 25 -0.69 -6.61 -6.32
CA MET A 25 0.07 -7.55 -7.15
C MET A 25 1.21 -8.16 -6.35
N ALA A 26 1.63 -7.51 -5.28
CA ALA A 26 2.64 -8.03 -4.36
C ALA A 26 2.34 -7.52 -2.96
N ILE A 27 2.54 -8.37 -1.97
CA ILE A 27 2.38 -8.03 -0.56
C ILE A 27 3.60 -8.58 0.16
N GLU A 28 4.32 -7.72 0.88
CA GLU A 28 5.48 -8.14 1.66
C GLU A 28 5.40 -7.67 3.10
N GLY A 29 5.70 -8.57 4.02
CA GLY A 29 5.92 -8.19 5.41
C GLY A 29 7.28 -7.51 5.51
N GLN A 30 7.33 -6.32 6.09
CA GLN A 30 8.58 -5.58 6.30
C GLN A 30 9.10 -5.77 7.70
N ASP A 31 8.19 -5.87 8.66
CA ASP A 31 8.44 -6.13 10.07
C ASP A 31 7.33 -7.03 10.59
N ASP A 32 7.36 -7.34 11.89
CA ASP A 32 6.34 -8.20 12.48
C ASP A 32 4.93 -7.69 12.27
N ASP A 33 4.76 -6.37 12.20
CA ASP A 33 3.44 -5.75 12.14
C ASP A 33 3.28 -4.75 11.00
N THR A 34 4.22 -4.66 10.07
CA THR A 34 4.08 -3.78 8.89
C THR A 34 4.03 -4.57 7.60
N ARG A 35 3.22 -4.11 6.66
CA ARG A 35 3.09 -4.71 5.33
C ARG A 35 3.25 -3.66 4.26
N LEU A 36 3.93 -4.05 3.17
CA LEU A 36 4.02 -3.26 1.95
C LEU A 36 3.10 -3.89 0.91
N TYR A 37 2.20 -3.09 0.35
CA TYR A 37 1.35 -3.50 -0.76
C TYR A 37 1.79 -2.75 -2.02
N LEU A 38 1.92 -3.47 -3.11
CA LEU A 38 2.14 -2.88 -4.43
C LEU A 38 0.94 -3.21 -5.29
N GLY A 39 0.16 -2.21 -5.64
CA GLY A 39 -1.07 -2.43 -6.37
C GLY A 39 -1.53 -1.19 -7.12
N PRO A 40 -2.51 -1.36 -8.01
CA PRO A 40 -2.96 -0.26 -8.86
C PRO A 40 -3.97 0.64 -8.17
N SER A 41 -3.89 1.93 -8.48
CA SER A 41 -4.99 2.85 -8.22
C SER A 41 -6.18 2.48 -9.12
N ARG A 42 -7.32 3.13 -8.94
CA ARG A 42 -8.49 2.94 -9.82
C ARG A 42 -8.18 3.28 -11.28
N ARG A 43 -7.11 4.06 -11.54
CA ARG A 43 -6.65 4.41 -12.89
C ARG A 43 -5.48 3.54 -13.35
N ALA A 44 -5.17 2.47 -12.61
CA ALA A 44 -4.07 1.56 -12.92
C ALA A 44 -2.67 2.15 -12.74
N ASP A 45 -2.53 3.27 -12.04
CA ASP A 45 -1.21 3.75 -11.60
C ASP A 45 -0.75 2.88 -10.44
N LEU A 46 0.46 2.34 -10.52
CA LEU A 46 0.98 1.52 -9.43
C LEU A 46 1.31 2.38 -8.21
N LEU A 47 0.84 1.93 -7.06
CA LEU A 47 1.06 2.59 -5.78
C LEU A 47 1.82 1.66 -4.85
N GLU A 48 2.57 2.27 -3.93
CA GLU A 48 3.12 1.58 -2.77
C GLU A 48 2.34 2.05 -1.55
N VAL A 49 1.83 1.09 -0.77
CA VAL A 49 1.06 1.38 0.43
C VAL A 49 1.68 0.58 1.58
N VAL A 50 1.97 1.26 2.68
CA VAL A 50 2.47 0.60 3.88
C VAL A 50 1.39 0.67 4.95
N THR A 51 1.14 -0.46 5.59
CA THR A 51 0.17 -0.55 6.68
C THR A 51 0.82 -1.07 7.95
N ILE A 52 0.21 -0.73 9.08
CA ILE A 52 0.46 -1.38 10.36
C ILE A 52 -0.68 -2.35 10.60
N VAL A 53 -0.35 -3.61 10.89
CA VAL A 53 -1.34 -4.62 11.26
C VAL A 53 -1.49 -4.56 12.76
N ARG A 54 -2.70 -4.24 13.22
CA ARG A 54 -3.01 -4.13 14.65
C ARG A 54 -3.57 -5.43 15.20
N ASP A 55 -3.63 -5.54 16.52
CA ASP A 55 -4.26 -6.66 17.19
C ASP A 55 -5.68 -6.84 16.64
N GLY A 56 -6.09 -8.09 16.43
CA GLY A 56 -7.36 -8.40 15.83
C GLY A 56 -7.36 -8.40 14.30
N GLY A 57 -6.23 -8.06 13.68
CA GLY A 57 -6.07 -8.15 12.22
C GLY A 57 -6.47 -6.91 11.45
N SER A 58 -6.95 -5.85 12.10
CA SER A 58 -7.25 -4.60 11.39
C SER A 58 -5.96 -3.93 10.96
N GLU A 59 -6.02 -3.17 9.85
CA GLU A 59 -4.84 -2.50 9.31
C GLU A 59 -5.04 -1.00 9.26
N LEU A 60 -3.95 -0.28 9.53
CA LEU A 60 -3.90 1.18 9.43
C LEU A 60 -2.89 1.55 8.35
N ALA A 61 -3.36 2.17 7.27
CA ALA A 61 -2.46 2.67 6.23
C ALA A 61 -1.73 3.91 6.75
N ILE A 62 -0.41 3.90 6.71
CA ILE A 62 0.44 4.98 7.23
C ILE A 62 1.25 5.66 6.15
N HIS A 63 1.31 5.09 4.94
CA HIS A 63 2.10 5.62 3.83
C HIS A 63 1.46 5.18 2.53
N ALA A 64 1.33 6.09 1.57
CA ALA A 64 0.88 5.77 0.23
C ALA A 64 1.45 6.79 -0.75
N MET A 65 2.02 6.31 -1.84
CA MET A 65 2.52 7.15 -2.91
C MET A 65 2.65 6.33 -4.19
N ARG A 66 2.96 7.00 -5.30
CA ARG A 66 3.28 6.28 -6.52
C ARG A 66 4.47 5.37 -6.26
N MET A 67 4.37 4.12 -6.76
CA MET A 67 5.41 3.12 -6.52
C MET A 67 6.75 3.60 -7.05
N ARG A 68 7.77 3.55 -6.19
CA ARG A 68 9.14 3.88 -6.59
C ARG A 68 9.79 2.67 -7.24
N THR A 69 10.73 2.95 -8.14
CA THR A 69 11.41 1.92 -8.93
C THR A 69 12.09 0.85 -8.07
N LYS A 70 12.52 1.22 -6.86
CA LYS A 70 13.20 0.27 -5.97
C LYS A 70 12.35 -0.94 -5.59
N TYR A 71 11.03 -0.88 -5.78
CA TYR A 71 10.13 -1.99 -5.47
C TYR A 71 9.75 -2.81 -6.70
N GLN A 72 10.21 -2.42 -7.88
CA GLN A 72 9.80 -3.09 -9.11
C GLN A 72 10.18 -4.57 -9.11
N ARG A 73 11.29 -4.92 -8.47
CA ARG A 73 11.74 -6.31 -8.36
C ARG A 73 10.77 -7.22 -7.63
N LEU A 74 9.85 -6.66 -6.85
CA LEU A 74 8.86 -7.43 -6.08
C LEU A 74 7.61 -7.75 -6.90
N LEU A 75 7.43 -7.10 -8.04
CA LEU A 75 6.26 -7.33 -8.89
C LEU A 75 6.44 -8.63 -9.67
N PRO A 76 5.31 -9.32 -10.01
CA PRO A 76 5.37 -10.49 -10.89
C PRO A 76 6.04 -10.11 -12.21
N GLY A 77 7.08 -10.85 -12.61
CA GLY A 77 7.83 -10.57 -13.84
C GLY A 77 8.79 -9.39 -13.75
N GLY A 78 8.91 -8.79 -12.57
CA GLY A 78 9.81 -7.65 -12.37
C GLY A 78 11.22 -8.03 -12.03
#